data_b11d536c7c272fa06bdd029c8efeb805
#
_entry.id   b11d536c7c272fa06bdd029c8efeb805
#
_cell.length_a   1.000
_cell.length_b   1.000
_cell.length_c   1.000
_cell.angle_alpha   90.00
_cell.angle_beta   90.00
_cell.angle_gamma   90.00
#
_symmetry.space_group_name_H-M   'P 1'
#
loop_
_entity.id
_entity.type
_entity.pdbx_description
1 polymer ?
#
loop_
_entity_poly.entity_id
_entity_poly.type
_entity_poly.pdbx_seq_one_letter_code
_entity_poly.pdbx_strand_id
1 'polypeptide(L)'
;QGQNIFDVKPDASAEPGYAEQTNGERMKVQPGNNAPMWRQVGQGVTGYSSLPKTQAPEAGNLIQPFVQYPGSRVTNAGEAWRQVRNQWIIPYGAALFAIVLLALGIFYFTKGPLGHDHPEGPGTRRIERFTPFERAAHWANAFAFIALAISGIVMAFGKFFLLPIMGSTLFGWLTYALKNVHNFVGPLFAVSLLVIILTFVKDNIANRADFVWLSKGGGMLGGDHQVPSHRFNAGEKGLFWWGVTIPGIFVVGSGLVLDKLIPGFGDVRSDMQIAHMIHDTLAIWMM
;
A
#
# COMPACT_ATOMS: atom_id res chain seq x y z
N GLN A 1 -31.39 4.22 38.14
CA GLN A 1 -31.71 2.88 38.71
C GLN A 1 -31.64 1.91 37.54
N GLY A 2 -30.65 0.99 37.55
CA GLY A 2 -30.58 -0.09 36.57
C GLY A 2 -31.84 -0.95 36.66
N GLN A 3 -32.50 -1.18 35.52
CA GLN A 3 -33.65 -2.07 35.48
C GLN A 3 -33.17 -3.50 35.89
N ASN A 4 -33.96 -4.12 36.77
CA ASN A 4 -33.72 -5.46 37.16
C ASN A 4 -34.01 -6.38 35.97
N ILE A 5 -32.98 -7.00 35.42
CA ILE A 5 -33.08 -7.95 34.28
C ILE A 5 -33.96 -9.17 34.58
N PHE A 6 -34.26 -9.41 35.84
CA PHE A 6 -35.13 -10.52 36.27
C PHE A 6 -36.60 -10.16 36.26
N ASP A 7 -36.97 -8.85 36.08
CA ASP A 7 -38.36 -8.39 35.99
C ASP A 7 -38.88 -8.37 34.56
N VAL A 8 -38.09 -8.88 33.58
CA VAL A 8 -38.51 -8.98 32.18
C VAL A 8 -39.57 -10.08 32.06
N LYS A 9 -40.73 -9.75 31.50
CA LYS A 9 -41.79 -10.75 31.22
C LYS A 9 -41.21 -11.85 30.34
N PRO A 10 -41.32 -13.15 30.73
CA PRO A 10 -40.67 -14.26 30.02
C PRO A 10 -41.13 -14.44 28.59
N ASP A 11 -42.33 -14.06 28.22
CA ASP A 11 -42.89 -14.21 26.88
C ASP A 11 -43.76 -13.02 26.49
N ALA A 12 -43.11 -12.01 25.91
CA ALA A 12 -43.83 -10.82 25.39
C ALA A 12 -44.51 -11.11 24.04
N SER A 13 -44.26 -12.24 23.41
CA SER A 13 -44.91 -12.61 22.14
C SER A 13 -46.39 -12.96 22.30
N ALA A 14 -46.81 -13.27 23.52
CA ALA A 14 -48.22 -13.53 23.86
C ALA A 14 -49.09 -12.26 24.03
N GLU A 15 -48.45 -11.06 23.98
CA GLU A 15 -49.23 -9.83 24.09
C GLU A 15 -49.99 -9.51 22.80
N PRO A 16 -51.27 -9.09 22.88
CA PRO A 16 -52.05 -8.71 21.71
C PRO A 16 -51.35 -7.59 20.92
N GLY A 17 -51.25 -7.75 19.62
CA GLY A 17 -50.58 -6.79 18.73
C GLY A 17 -49.06 -6.77 18.76
N TYR A 18 -48.40 -7.74 19.41
CA TYR A 18 -46.93 -7.81 19.46
C TYR A 18 -46.29 -7.85 18.05
N ALA A 19 -46.91 -8.53 17.09
CA ALA A 19 -46.42 -8.63 15.72
C ALA A 19 -46.46 -7.30 14.96
N GLU A 20 -47.40 -6.41 15.35
CA GLU A 20 -47.66 -5.11 14.74
C GLU A 20 -46.83 -3.98 15.39
N GLN A 21 -46.24 -4.23 16.55
CA GLN A 21 -45.44 -3.24 17.28
C GLN A 21 -44.17 -2.89 16.53
N THR A 22 -43.89 -1.59 16.47
CA THR A 22 -42.56 -1.10 16.06
C THR A 22 -41.48 -1.45 17.07
N ASN A 23 -40.23 -1.45 16.67
CA ASN A 23 -39.14 -1.72 17.62
C ASN A 23 -39.06 -0.66 18.75
N GLY A 24 -39.48 0.58 18.49
CA GLY A 24 -39.54 1.62 19.49
C GLY A 24 -40.61 1.33 20.56
N GLU A 25 -41.76 0.78 20.17
CA GLU A 25 -42.81 0.34 21.08
C GLU A 25 -42.36 -0.90 21.90
N ARG A 26 -41.71 -1.86 21.23
CA ARG A 26 -41.13 -3.04 21.90
C ARG A 26 -40.07 -2.67 22.92
N MET A 27 -39.27 -1.65 22.67
CA MET A 27 -38.25 -1.18 23.63
C MET A 27 -38.89 -0.63 24.91
N LYS A 28 -40.10 -0.06 24.86
CA LYS A 28 -40.83 0.42 26.07
C LYS A 28 -41.28 -0.74 26.95
N VAL A 29 -41.65 -1.85 26.31
CA VAL A 29 -42.15 -3.06 27.00
C VAL A 29 -41.03 -4.04 27.31
N GLN A 30 -40.00 -4.05 26.47
CA GLN A 30 -38.81 -4.90 26.58
C GLN A 30 -37.53 -4.04 26.58
N PRO A 31 -37.11 -3.50 27.73
CA PRO A 31 -35.98 -2.57 27.82
C PRO A 31 -34.65 -3.12 27.35
N GLY A 32 -34.48 -4.44 27.30
CA GLY A 32 -33.29 -5.11 26.74
C GLY A 32 -33.34 -5.34 25.23
N ASN A 33 -34.39 -4.85 24.54
CA ASN A 33 -34.52 -5.03 23.10
C ASN A 33 -33.54 -4.13 22.32
N ASN A 34 -32.44 -4.69 21.86
CA ASN A 34 -31.41 -4.03 21.04
C ASN A 34 -31.69 -4.11 19.52
N ALA A 35 -32.88 -4.55 19.10
CA ALA A 35 -33.21 -4.67 17.67
C ALA A 35 -33.01 -3.40 16.84
N PRO A 36 -33.30 -2.17 17.33
CA PRO A 36 -32.99 -0.94 16.61
C PRO A 36 -31.49 -0.78 16.31
N MET A 37 -30.63 -1.10 17.28
CA MET A 37 -29.17 -1.06 17.09
C MET A 37 -28.70 -2.10 16.08
N TRP A 38 -29.23 -3.31 16.14
CA TRP A 38 -28.89 -4.38 15.20
C TRP A 38 -29.34 -4.08 13.77
N ARG A 39 -30.43 -3.36 13.57
CA ARG A 39 -30.86 -2.91 12.24
C ARG A 39 -29.93 -1.88 11.64
N GLN A 40 -29.25 -1.10 12.46
CA GLN A 40 -28.32 -0.06 12.02
C GLN A 40 -26.88 -0.58 11.91
N VAL A 41 -26.64 -1.84 12.24
CA VAL A 41 -25.28 -2.41 12.26
C VAL A 41 -24.52 -2.22 10.94
N GLY A 42 -25.20 -2.29 9.81
CA GLY A 42 -24.60 -2.06 8.49
C GLY A 42 -24.24 -0.60 8.23
N GLN A 43 -24.86 0.34 8.93
CA GLN A 43 -24.59 1.78 8.82
C GLN A 43 -23.55 2.26 9.85
N GLY A 44 -23.22 1.41 10.82
CA GLY A 44 -22.37 1.74 11.94
C GLY A 44 -23.13 2.37 13.12
N VAL A 45 -22.56 2.29 14.29
CA VAL A 45 -23.10 2.89 15.53
C VAL A 45 -22.01 3.74 16.17
N THR A 46 -22.31 5.02 16.38
CA THR A 46 -21.43 5.95 17.09
C THR A 46 -21.72 5.94 18.59
N GLY A 47 -20.72 6.23 19.41
CA GLY A 47 -20.84 6.29 20.85
C GLY A 47 -19.51 6.50 21.54
N TYR A 48 -19.49 6.37 22.85
CA TYR A 48 -18.29 6.58 23.67
C TYR A 48 -17.77 5.27 24.20
N SER A 49 -16.43 5.14 24.22
CA SER A 49 -15.72 4.09 24.94
C SER A 49 -15.13 4.68 26.23
N SER A 50 -15.17 3.91 27.32
CA SER A 50 -14.48 4.22 28.57
C SER A 50 -12.97 3.96 28.51
N LEU A 51 -12.48 3.31 27.45
CA LEU A 51 -11.07 3.03 27.26
C LEU A 51 -10.33 4.31 26.80
N PRO A 52 -9.07 4.48 27.23
CA PRO A 52 -8.20 5.54 26.71
C PRO A 52 -8.05 5.45 25.18
N LYS A 53 -7.88 6.57 24.50
CA LYS A 53 -7.72 6.63 23.03
C LYS A 53 -6.63 5.68 22.51
N THR A 54 -5.57 5.49 23.27
CA THR A 54 -4.48 4.56 22.92
C THR A 54 -4.89 3.08 22.90
N GLN A 55 -5.93 2.73 23.68
CA GLN A 55 -6.49 1.37 23.77
C GLN A 55 -7.80 1.22 23.00
N ALA A 56 -8.44 2.32 22.64
CA ALA A 56 -9.63 2.39 21.80
C ALA A 56 -9.40 3.40 20.67
N PRO A 57 -8.54 3.08 19.70
CA PRO A 57 -8.15 4.00 18.62
C PRO A 57 -9.33 4.43 17.76
N GLU A 58 -10.41 3.68 17.78
CA GLU A 58 -11.64 3.95 17.06
C GLU A 58 -12.76 4.44 18.01
N ALA A 59 -12.37 5.11 19.10
CA ALA A 59 -13.31 5.70 20.03
C ALA A 59 -14.28 6.66 19.30
N GLY A 60 -15.57 6.46 19.49
CA GLY A 60 -16.62 7.15 18.71
C GLY A 60 -17.34 6.23 17.72
N ASN A 61 -16.74 5.11 17.32
CA ASN A 61 -17.37 4.06 16.51
C ASN A 61 -17.52 2.78 17.35
N LEU A 62 -18.67 2.57 17.95
CA LEU A 62 -18.98 1.34 18.68
C LEU A 62 -19.15 0.16 17.74
N ILE A 63 -19.78 0.38 16.59
CA ILE A 63 -19.93 -0.58 15.51
C ILE A 63 -19.58 0.17 14.22
N GLN A 64 -18.61 -0.35 13.47
CA GLN A 64 -18.22 0.26 12.20
C GLN A 64 -19.23 -0.05 11.11
N PRO A 65 -19.44 0.88 10.15
CA PRO A 65 -20.31 0.64 9.00
C PRO A 65 -19.77 -0.51 8.15
N PHE A 66 -20.66 -1.19 7.42
CA PHE A 66 -20.25 -2.12 6.41
C PHE A 66 -19.69 -1.37 5.21
N VAL A 67 -18.67 -1.95 4.62
CA VAL A 67 -18.00 -1.46 3.43
C VAL A 67 -17.92 -2.55 2.37
N GLN A 68 -17.76 -2.13 1.12
CA GLN A 68 -17.41 -3.01 0.02
C GLN A 68 -16.22 -2.40 -0.70
N TYR A 69 -15.11 -3.13 -0.73
CA TYR A 69 -13.94 -2.75 -1.52
C TYR A 69 -13.94 -3.48 -2.86
N PRO A 70 -13.26 -2.97 -3.88
CA PRO A 70 -13.03 -3.71 -5.10
C PRO A 70 -12.43 -5.09 -4.80
N GLY A 71 -13.09 -6.16 -5.25
CA GLY A 71 -12.65 -7.53 -4.95
C GLY A 71 -13.11 -8.11 -3.61
N SER A 72 -13.98 -7.42 -2.86
CA SER A 72 -14.57 -7.94 -1.62
C SER A 72 -16.12 -8.02 -1.69
N ARG A 73 -16.69 -8.76 -0.75
CA ARG A 73 -18.12 -8.71 -0.44
C ARG A 73 -18.41 -7.54 0.49
N VAL A 74 -19.70 -7.15 0.59
CA VAL A 74 -20.15 -6.20 1.62
C VAL A 74 -20.00 -6.85 2.99
N THR A 75 -19.15 -6.27 3.84
CA THR A 75 -18.88 -6.74 5.20
C THR A 75 -18.17 -5.64 6.00
N ASN A 76 -17.67 -5.93 7.20
CA ASN A 76 -16.84 -4.96 7.93
C ASN A 76 -15.50 -4.72 7.23
N ALA A 77 -14.88 -3.56 7.50
CA ALA A 77 -13.67 -3.12 6.81
C ALA A 77 -12.50 -4.11 6.96
N GLY A 78 -12.36 -4.74 8.14
CA GLY A 78 -11.29 -5.71 8.39
C GLY A 78 -11.43 -6.98 7.54
N GLU A 79 -12.65 -7.51 7.43
CA GLU A 79 -12.92 -8.70 6.61
C GLU A 79 -12.84 -8.38 5.12
N ALA A 80 -13.37 -7.25 4.68
CA ALA A 80 -13.25 -6.80 3.30
C ALA A 80 -11.78 -6.68 2.88
N TRP A 81 -10.95 -6.08 3.74
CA TRP A 81 -9.51 -6.03 3.54
C TRP A 81 -8.86 -7.42 3.46
N ARG A 82 -9.21 -8.32 4.38
CA ARG A 82 -8.70 -9.70 4.36
C ARG A 82 -8.98 -10.39 3.03
N GLN A 83 -10.18 -10.20 2.47
CA GLN A 83 -10.55 -10.75 1.16
C GLN A 83 -9.69 -10.14 0.05
N VAL A 84 -9.59 -8.82 -0.05
CA VAL A 84 -8.76 -8.13 -1.05
C VAL A 84 -7.31 -8.57 -0.96
N ARG A 85 -6.73 -8.53 0.25
CA ARG A 85 -5.33 -8.90 0.46
C ARG A 85 -5.03 -10.34 0.05
N ASN A 86 -5.84 -11.30 0.51
CA ASN A 86 -5.54 -12.71 0.34
C ASN A 86 -5.97 -13.28 -1.01
N GLN A 87 -6.98 -12.69 -1.66
CA GLN A 87 -7.51 -13.17 -2.95
C GLN A 87 -6.93 -12.41 -4.15
N TRP A 88 -6.45 -11.18 -3.95
CA TRP A 88 -5.97 -10.33 -5.04
C TRP A 88 -4.52 -9.90 -4.83
N ILE A 89 -4.21 -9.11 -3.81
CA ILE A 89 -2.89 -8.47 -3.68
C ILE A 89 -1.78 -9.53 -3.56
N ILE A 90 -1.93 -10.49 -2.66
CA ILE A 90 -0.89 -11.51 -2.42
C ILE A 90 -0.70 -12.43 -3.65
N PRO A 91 -1.73 -13.09 -4.22
CA PRO A 91 -1.49 -14.02 -5.32
C PRO A 91 -1.05 -13.31 -6.60
N TYR A 92 -1.67 -12.20 -6.97
CA TYR A 92 -1.29 -11.48 -8.18
C TYR A 92 0.03 -10.73 -8.02
N GLY A 93 0.34 -10.21 -6.84
CA GLY A 93 1.64 -9.61 -6.54
C GLY A 93 2.77 -10.65 -6.63
N ALA A 94 2.58 -11.82 -6.04
CA ALA A 94 3.55 -12.92 -6.16
C ALA A 94 3.74 -13.39 -7.61
N ALA A 95 2.64 -13.51 -8.37
CA ALA A 95 2.69 -13.86 -9.78
C ALA A 95 3.44 -12.79 -10.60
N LEU A 96 3.18 -11.50 -10.35
CA LEU A 96 3.88 -10.41 -11.02
C LEU A 96 5.40 -10.47 -10.76
N PHE A 97 5.82 -10.63 -9.50
CA PHE A 97 7.24 -10.80 -9.18
C PHE A 97 7.86 -11.99 -9.88
N ALA A 98 7.19 -13.14 -9.87
CA ALA A 98 7.69 -14.34 -10.54
C ALA A 98 7.84 -14.10 -12.05
N ILE A 99 6.87 -13.47 -12.70
CA ILE A 99 6.91 -13.16 -14.14
C ILE A 99 8.05 -12.19 -14.46
N VAL A 100 8.20 -11.11 -13.68
CA VAL A 100 9.25 -10.11 -13.91
C VAL A 100 10.64 -10.73 -13.71
N LEU A 101 10.86 -11.49 -12.63
CA LEU A 101 12.14 -12.18 -12.38
C LEU A 101 12.46 -13.20 -13.45
N LEU A 102 11.46 -13.97 -13.91
CA LEU A 102 11.63 -14.91 -15.01
C LEU A 102 11.98 -14.19 -16.32
N ALA A 103 11.27 -13.11 -16.65
CA ALA A 103 11.54 -12.32 -17.85
C ALA A 103 12.96 -11.72 -17.84
N LEU A 104 13.37 -11.14 -16.70
CA LEU A 104 14.72 -10.61 -16.52
C LEU A 104 15.78 -11.73 -16.61
N GLY A 105 15.51 -12.88 -16.02
CA GLY A 105 16.39 -14.05 -16.13
C GLY A 105 16.53 -14.51 -17.58
N ILE A 106 15.43 -14.72 -18.30
CA ILE A 106 15.44 -15.10 -19.71
C ILE A 106 16.22 -14.07 -20.53
N PHE A 107 15.94 -12.77 -20.31
CA PHE A 107 16.64 -11.70 -21.01
C PHE A 107 18.16 -11.74 -20.76
N TYR A 108 18.57 -11.86 -19.49
CA TYR A 108 19.98 -11.93 -19.11
C TYR A 108 20.70 -13.14 -19.73
N PHE A 109 20.09 -14.32 -19.70
CA PHE A 109 20.70 -15.53 -20.27
C PHE A 109 20.69 -15.56 -21.81
N THR A 110 19.78 -14.82 -22.46
CA THR A 110 19.70 -14.79 -23.94
C THR A 110 20.49 -13.65 -24.56
N LYS A 111 20.54 -12.49 -23.92
CA LYS A 111 21.17 -11.27 -24.46
C LYS A 111 22.45 -10.88 -23.73
N GLY A 112 22.65 -11.38 -22.51
CA GLY A 112 23.76 -10.97 -21.65
C GLY A 112 23.56 -9.56 -21.07
N PRO A 113 24.56 -9.05 -20.36
CA PRO A 113 24.54 -7.69 -19.85
C PRO A 113 24.51 -6.69 -21.01
N LEU A 114 23.61 -5.71 -20.92
CA LEU A 114 23.58 -4.59 -21.86
C LEU A 114 24.77 -3.66 -21.56
N GLY A 115 25.84 -3.81 -22.30
CA GLY A 115 26.99 -2.90 -22.30
C GLY A 115 27.16 -2.30 -23.69
N HIS A 116 27.41 -1.02 -23.76
CA HIS A 116 27.92 -0.42 -24.97
C HIS A 116 29.46 -0.45 -24.85
N ASP A 117 30.11 -1.30 -25.63
CA ASP A 117 31.54 -1.22 -25.88
C ASP A 117 31.81 0.04 -26.69
N HIS A 118 31.95 1.16 -26.02
CA HIS A 118 32.57 2.32 -26.61
C HIS A 118 34.06 2.13 -26.53
N PRO A 119 34.75 1.94 -27.68
CA PRO A 119 36.18 1.90 -27.66
C PRO A 119 36.70 3.22 -27.08
N GLU A 120 37.37 3.14 -25.92
CA GLU A 120 38.05 4.28 -25.33
C GLU A 120 39.24 4.61 -26.22
N GLY A 121 39.04 5.51 -27.21
CA GLY A 121 40.15 6.03 -27.99
C GLY A 121 40.96 7.04 -27.15
N PRO A 122 42.28 7.16 -27.36
CA PRO A 122 43.09 8.17 -26.74
C PRO A 122 42.54 9.55 -27.11
N GLY A 123 42.06 10.30 -26.08
CA GLY A 123 41.47 11.63 -26.23
C GLY A 123 39.96 11.73 -26.03
N THR A 124 39.25 10.65 -25.68
CA THR A 124 37.82 10.73 -25.33
C THR A 124 37.60 11.61 -24.11
N ARG A 125 36.93 12.74 -24.33
CA ARG A 125 36.60 13.67 -23.26
C ARG A 125 35.43 13.09 -22.47
N ARG A 126 35.64 12.77 -21.18
CA ARG A 126 34.56 12.33 -20.29
C ARG A 126 33.71 13.51 -19.90
N ILE A 127 32.39 13.39 -20.09
CA ILE A 127 31.38 14.38 -19.64
C ILE A 127 30.75 13.85 -18.36
N GLU A 128 30.73 14.67 -17.30
CA GLU A 128 30.00 14.32 -16.07
C GLU A 128 28.49 14.35 -16.32
N ARG A 129 27.87 13.15 -16.35
CA ARG A 129 26.42 13.03 -16.55
C ARG A 129 25.63 13.35 -15.28
N PHE A 130 26.20 13.02 -14.11
CA PHE A 130 25.59 13.23 -12.80
C PHE A 130 26.57 13.87 -11.85
N THR A 131 26.16 14.95 -11.22
CA THR A 131 26.93 15.64 -10.18
C THR A 131 27.08 14.77 -8.92
N PRO A 132 28.06 15.04 -8.03
CA PRO A 132 28.19 14.33 -6.75
C PRO A 132 26.91 14.40 -5.91
N PHE A 133 26.21 15.53 -5.90
CA PHE A 133 24.95 15.70 -5.17
C PHE A 133 23.85 14.80 -5.74
N GLU A 134 23.67 14.76 -7.06
CA GLU A 134 22.66 13.91 -7.71
C GLU A 134 22.93 12.42 -7.44
N ARG A 135 24.20 12.00 -7.46
CA ARG A 135 24.56 10.63 -7.09
C ARG A 135 24.26 10.33 -5.62
N ALA A 136 24.60 11.23 -4.71
CA ALA A 136 24.31 11.08 -3.29
C ALA A 136 22.80 10.99 -3.02
N ALA A 137 21.99 11.85 -3.64
CA ALA A 137 20.54 11.85 -3.56
C ALA A 137 19.95 10.52 -4.07
N HIS A 138 20.44 10.06 -5.24
CA HIS A 138 20.02 8.78 -5.80
C HIS A 138 20.32 7.60 -4.87
N TRP A 139 21.57 7.51 -4.35
CA TRP A 139 21.94 6.40 -3.49
C TRP A 139 21.25 6.43 -2.13
N ALA A 140 21.01 7.61 -1.56
CA ALA A 140 20.23 7.74 -0.32
C ALA A 140 18.79 7.18 -0.52
N ASN A 141 18.15 7.57 -1.61
CA ASN A 141 16.82 7.06 -1.96
C ASN A 141 16.84 5.56 -2.27
N ALA A 142 17.85 5.08 -3.00
CA ALA A 142 17.99 3.67 -3.36
C ALA A 142 18.18 2.77 -2.13
N PHE A 143 19.03 3.15 -1.18
CA PHE A 143 19.22 2.37 0.04
C PHE A 143 17.96 2.35 0.91
N ALA A 144 17.25 3.49 1.03
CA ALA A 144 15.98 3.54 1.73
C ALA A 144 14.95 2.64 1.04
N PHE A 145 14.83 2.72 -0.29
CA PHE A 145 13.94 1.87 -1.08
C PHE A 145 14.25 0.38 -0.90
N ILE A 146 15.52 -0.04 -1.00
CA ILE A 146 15.93 -1.43 -0.84
C ILE A 146 15.55 -1.96 0.56
N ALA A 147 15.81 -1.17 1.61
CA ALA A 147 15.43 -1.55 2.96
C ALA A 147 13.91 -1.72 3.12
N LEU A 148 13.13 -0.80 2.54
CA LEU A 148 11.66 -0.87 2.52
C LEU A 148 11.15 -2.05 1.69
N ALA A 149 11.74 -2.32 0.51
CA ALA A 149 11.37 -3.43 -0.34
C ALA A 149 11.63 -4.78 0.35
N ILE A 150 12.82 -4.98 0.92
CA ILE A 150 13.15 -6.22 1.64
C ILE A 150 12.20 -6.42 2.82
N SER A 151 12.01 -5.41 3.65
CA SER A 151 11.11 -5.50 4.81
C SER A 151 9.66 -5.73 4.38
N GLY A 152 9.19 -5.05 3.33
CA GLY A 152 7.85 -5.21 2.76
C GLY A 152 7.61 -6.62 2.21
N ILE A 153 8.54 -7.15 1.42
CA ILE A 153 8.47 -8.52 0.88
C ILE A 153 8.39 -9.55 2.02
N VAL A 154 9.23 -9.42 3.03
CA VAL A 154 9.20 -10.35 4.16
C VAL A 154 7.89 -10.27 4.94
N MET A 155 7.37 -9.07 5.19
CA MET A 155 6.09 -8.89 5.89
C MET A 155 4.89 -9.39 5.06
N ALA A 156 4.90 -9.19 3.74
CA ALA A 156 3.81 -9.61 2.86
C ALA A 156 3.84 -11.10 2.53
N PHE A 157 4.99 -11.60 2.14
CA PHE A 157 5.15 -12.93 1.55
C PHE A 157 5.96 -13.91 2.41
N GLY A 158 6.72 -13.46 3.41
CA GLY A 158 7.63 -14.28 4.22
C GLY A 158 6.99 -15.50 4.88
N LYS A 159 5.68 -15.43 5.19
CA LYS A 159 4.94 -16.57 5.74
C LYS A 159 4.90 -17.78 4.80
N PHE A 160 5.09 -17.59 3.49
CA PHE A 160 5.01 -18.69 2.52
C PHE A 160 6.35 -19.39 2.31
N PHE A 161 7.48 -18.70 2.52
CA PHE A 161 8.80 -19.27 2.25
C PHE A 161 9.77 -19.22 3.45
N LEU A 162 9.72 -18.19 4.31
CA LEU A 162 10.59 -18.10 5.48
C LEU A 162 10.03 -18.83 6.71
N LEU A 163 8.73 -18.66 6.99
CA LEU A 163 8.09 -19.29 8.15
C LEU A 163 8.26 -20.82 8.17
N PRO A 164 8.09 -21.56 7.05
CA PRO A 164 8.32 -23.01 7.03
C PRO A 164 9.76 -23.42 7.34
N ILE A 165 10.75 -22.57 7.03
CA ILE A 165 12.18 -22.85 7.20
C ILE A 165 12.65 -22.45 8.61
N MET A 166 12.24 -21.25 9.08
CA MET A 166 12.75 -20.68 10.33
C MET A 166 11.92 -21.03 11.58
N GLY A 167 10.68 -21.46 11.37
CA GLY A 167 9.71 -21.64 12.45
C GLY A 167 9.12 -20.33 12.98
N SER A 168 8.08 -20.43 13.79
CA SER A 168 7.28 -19.28 14.23
C SER A 168 8.05 -18.27 15.09
N THR A 169 8.94 -18.75 15.95
CA THR A 169 9.68 -17.88 16.88
C THR A 169 10.67 -16.98 16.15
N LEU A 170 11.55 -17.56 15.33
CA LEU A 170 12.55 -16.78 14.58
C LEU A 170 11.88 -15.89 13.53
N PHE A 171 10.88 -16.40 12.83
CA PHE A 171 10.11 -15.59 11.88
C PHE A 171 9.39 -14.43 12.57
N GLY A 172 8.85 -14.62 13.77
CA GLY A 172 8.25 -13.57 14.59
C GLY A 172 9.25 -12.46 14.94
N TRP A 173 10.44 -12.81 15.41
CA TRP A 173 11.50 -11.84 15.70
C TRP A 173 11.96 -11.09 14.44
N LEU A 174 12.15 -11.80 13.33
CA LEU A 174 12.52 -11.20 12.05
C LEU A 174 11.48 -10.19 11.58
N THR A 175 10.21 -10.56 11.55
CA THR A 175 9.13 -9.66 11.12
C THR A 175 8.98 -8.46 12.05
N TYR A 176 9.15 -8.64 13.35
CA TYR A 176 9.16 -7.53 14.32
C TYR A 176 10.30 -6.55 14.03
N ALA A 177 11.53 -7.04 13.84
CA ALA A 177 12.67 -6.21 13.54
C ALA A 177 12.49 -5.46 12.21
N LEU A 178 12.06 -6.18 11.16
CA LEU A 178 11.85 -5.59 9.83
C LEU A 178 10.69 -4.59 9.80
N LYS A 179 9.64 -4.80 10.59
CA LYS A 179 8.57 -3.81 10.75
C LYS A 179 9.12 -2.51 11.35
N ASN A 180 9.96 -2.59 12.39
CA ASN A 180 10.56 -1.39 12.97
C ASN A 180 11.49 -0.69 11.97
N VAL A 181 12.31 -1.44 11.22
CA VAL A 181 13.12 -0.88 10.12
C VAL A 181 12.22 -0.17 9.10
N HIS A 182 11.14 -0.81 8.68
CA HIS A 182 10.20 -0.26 7.70
C HIS A 182 9.60 1.07 8.17
N ASN A 183 9.09 1.11 9.39
CA ASN A 183 8.47 2.29 9.97
C ASN A 183 9.49 3.45 10.16
N PHE A 184 10.75 3.13 10.49
CA PHE A 184 11.79 4.14 10.65
C PHE A 184 12.33 4.65 9.30
N VAL A 185 12.54 3.75 8.34
CA VAL A 185 13.07 4.09 7.01
C VAL A 185 12.00 4.76 6.12
N GLY A 186 10.70 4.52 6.37
CA GLY A 186 9.60 5.13 5.61
C GLY A 186 9.70 6.67 5.55
N PRO A 187 9.77 7.38 6.68
CA PRO A 187 9.98 8.84 6.70
C PRO A 187 11.28 9.28 6.01
N LEU A 188 12.38 8.53 6.15
CA LEU A 188 13.64 8.82 5.44
C LEU A 188 13.46 8.69 3.92
N PHE A 189 12.74 7.66 3.47
CA PHE A 189 12.39 7.49 2.07
C PHE A 189 11.52 8.65 1.56
N ALA A 190 10.56 9.12 2.36
CA ALA A 190 9.72 10.27 2.00
C ALA A 190 10.57 11.53 1.72
N VAL A 191 11.53 11.82 2.60
CA VAL A 191 12.45 12.95 2.41
C VAL A 191 13.36 12.74 1.20
N SER A 192 13.96 11.56 1.05
CA SER A 192 14.85 11.28 -0.07
C SER A 192 14.13 11.28 -1.42
N LEU A 193 12.88 10.77 -1.46
CA LEU A 193 12.02 10.82 -2.64
C LEU A 193 11.72 12.27 -3.05
N LEU A 194 11.39 13.13 -2.09
CA LEU A 194 11.18 14.56 -2.35
C LEU A 194 12.43 15.18 -2.96
N VAL A 195 13.61 14.89 -2.42
CA VAL A 195 14.89 15.37 -2.95
C VAL A 195 15.09 14.89 -4.39
N ILE A 196 14.83 13.61 -4.69
CA ILE A 196 14.92 13.06 -6.06
C ILE A 196 13.96 13.78 -7.01
N ILE A 197 12.71 13.95 -6.61
CA ILE A 197 11.71 14.64 -7.45
C ILE A 197 12.18 16.06 -7.75
N LEU A 198 12.56 16.84 -6.74
CA LEU A 198 12.99 18.24 -6.91
C LEU A 198 14.27 18.35 -7.74
N THR A 199 15.18 17.39 -7.61
CA THR A 199 16.45 17.38 -8.34
C THR A 199 16.24 17.10 -9.82
N PHE A 200 15.37 16.13 -10.17
CA PHE A 200 15.30 15.60 -11.53
C PHE A 200 14.03 15.96 -12.30
N VAL A 201 13.03 16.60 -11.68
CA VAL A 201 11.74 16.89 -12.33
C VAL A 201 11.90 17.69 -13.63
N LYS A 202 12.80 18.68 -13.68
CA LYS A 202 13.00 19.54 -14.86
C LYS A 202 13.51 18.73 -16.06
N ASP A 203 14.44 17.80 -15.82
CA ASP A 203 15.04 16.97 -16.86
C ASP A 203 14.10 15.86 -17.36
N ASN A 204 13.06 15.56 -16.58
CA ASN A 204 12.07 14.52 -16.87
C ASN A 204 10.75 15.06 -17.45
N ILE A 205 10.68 16.33 -17.80
CA ILE A 205 9.54 16.89 -18.56
C ILE A 205 9.58 16.33 -19.98
N ALA A 206 8.40 15.87 -20.47
CA ALA A 206 8.26 15.33 -21.82
C ALA A 206 8.54 16.38 -22.89
N ASN A 207 9.21 15.97 -23.96
CA ASN A 207 9.55 16.81 -25.10
C ASN A 207 9.36 16.07 -26.43
N ARG A 208 9.56 16.76 -27.57
CA ARG A 208 9.32 16.17 -28.88
C ARG A 208 10.22 14.97 -29.19
N ALA A 209 11.45 14.94 -28.70
CA ALA A 209 12.35 13.82 -28.92
C ALA A 209 11.85 12.53 -28.27
N ASP A 210 11.08 12.63 -27.17
CA ASP A 210 10.52 11.47 -26.49
C ASP A 210 9.51 10.73 -27.37
N PHE A 211 8.69 11.47 -28.13
CA PHE A 211 7.73 10.87 -29.06
C PHE A 211 8.44 10.15 -30.22
N VAL A 212 9.52 10.73 -30.73
CA VAL A 212 10.37 10.09 -31.76
C VAL A 212 11.02 8.84 -31.19
N TRP A 213 11.53 8.91 -29.95
CA TRP A 213 12.15 7.77 -29.27
C TRP A 213 11.14 6.63 -29.08
N LEU A 214 9.92 6.92 -28.62
CA LEU A 214 8.85 5.94 -28.45
C LEU A 214 8.40 5.32 -29.78
N SER A 215 8.26 6.11 -30.84
CA SER A 215 7.85 5.61 -32.17
C SER A 215 8.87 4.64 -32.79
N LYS A 216 10.14 4.76 -32.41
CA LYS A 216 11.23 3.87 -32.82
C LYS A 216 11.51 2.75 -31.81
N GLY A 217 10.67 2.63 -30.77
CA GLY A 217 10.85 1.62 -29.70
C GLY A 217 12.23 1.71 -29.02
N GLY A 218 12.76 2.93 -28.84
CA GLY A 218 14.08 3.14 -28.23
C GLY A 218 15.25 2.63 -29.07
N GLY A 219 15.06 2.42 -30.38
CA GLY A 219 16.05 1.81 -31.27
C GLY A 219 16.02 0.28 -31.29
N MET A 220 15.12 -0.37 -30.54
CA MET A 220 14.95 -1.82 -30.55
C MET A 220 14.18 -2.33 -31.76
N LEU A 221 13.35 -1.46 -32.37
CA LEU A 221 12.54 -1.77 -33.54
C LEU A 221 13.16 -1.07 -34.76
N GLY A 222 13.87 -1.79 -35.62
CA GLY A 222 14.25 -1.31 -36.94
C GLY A 222 15.74 -0.98 -37.20
N GLY A 223 16.67 -1.45 -36.40
CA GLY A 223 18.10 -1.41 -36.72
C GLY A 223 18.81 -0.06 -36.59
N ASP A 224 18.09 1.01 -36.27
CA ASP A 224 18.69 2.34 -36.01
C ASP A 224 18.96 2.46 -34.50
N HIS A 225 20.14 2.06 -34.08
CA HIS A 225 20.54 2.03 -32.66
C HIS A 225 20.82 3.41 -32.05
N GLN A 226 20.84 4.47 -32.85
CA GLN A 226 21.12 5.84 -32.40
C GLN A 226 19.88 6.73 -32.49
N VAL A 227 18.92 6.54 -31.56
CA VAL A 227 17.78 7.44 -31.47
C VAL A 227 18.14 8.65 -30.60
N PRO A 228 17.99 9.88 -31.11
CA PRO A 228 18.31 11.07 -30.34
C PRO A 228 17.48 11.14 -29.05
N SER A 229 18.15 11.40 -27.95
CA SER A 229 17.52 11.67 -26.66
C SER A 229 18.22 12.84 -25.97
N HIS A 230 17.51 13.50 -25.05
CA HIS A 230 18.13 14.46 -24.14
C HIS A 230 18.89 13.72 -23.01
N ARG A 231 19.14 14.41 -21.89
CA ARG A 231 19.80 13.82 -20.71
C ARG A 231 19.14 12.50 -20.28
N PHE A 232 17.80 12.45 -20.34
CA PHE A 232 17.00 11.25 -20.12
C PHE A 232 16.17 10.93 -21.35
N ASN A 233 16.13 9.66 -21.74
CA ASN A 233 15.26 9.17 -22.81
C ASN A 233 13.82 8.97 -22.30
N ALA A 234 12.88 8.73 -23.23
CA ALA A 234 11.47 8.56 -22.87
C ALA A 234 11.19 7.38 -21.92
N GLY A 235 11.97 6.30 -21.99
CA GLY A 235 11.86 5.19 -21.07
C GLY A 235 12.30 5.57 -19.64
N GLU A 236 13.43 6.27 -19.50
CA GLU A 236 13.91 6.79 -18.22
C GLU A 236 12.91 7.79 -17.60
N LYS A 237 12.31 8.65 -18.43
CA LYS A 237 11.24 9.58 -17.99
C LYS A 237 9.98 8.84 -17.59
N GLY A 238 9.61 7.80 -18.34
CA GLY A 238 8.51 6.91 -17.98
C GLY A 238 8.72 6.26 -16.62
N LEU A 239 9.93 5.74 -16.36
CA LEU A 239 10.32 5.19 -15.07
C LEU A 239 10.27 6.25 -13.95
N PHE A 240 10.79 7.46 -14.22
CA PHE A 240 10.74 8.57 -13.24
C PHE A 240 9.32 8.90 -12.81
N TRP A 241 8.38 9.02 -13.74
CA TRP A 241 7.00 9.41 -13.44
C TRP A 241 6.16 8.24 -12.91
N TRP A 242 6.13 7.12 -13.64
CA TRP A 242 5.23 6.00 -13.39
C TRP A 242 5.82 4.91 -12.50
N GLY A 243 7.15 4.82 -12.43
CA GLY A 243 7.84 3.88 -11.56
C GLY A 243 8.19 4.45 -10.20
N VAL A 244 8.51 5.76 -10.12
CA VAL A 244 9.07 6.36 -8.90
C VAL A 244 8.16 7.48 -8.35
N THR A 245 7.88 8.52 -9.13
CA THR A 245 7.27 9.75 -8.60
C THR A 245 5.82 9.56 -8.20
N ILE A 246 4.95 9.16 -9.14
CA ILE A 246 3.51 9.03 -8.88
C ILE A 246 3.24 7.92 -7.84
N PRO A 247 3.68 6.67 -8.04
CA PRO A 247 3.42 5.64 -7.05
C PRO A 247 4.12 5.92 -5.72
N GLY A 248 5.32 6.50 -5.74
CA GLY A 248 6.06 6.87 -4.54
C GLY A 248 5.34 7.89 -3.66
N ILE A 249 4.71 8.92 -4.24
CA ILE A 249 3.89 9.88 -3.49
C ILE A 249 2.72 9.18 -2.79
N PHE A 250 2.01 8.28 -3.46
CA PHE A 250 0.91 7.55 -2.86
C PHE A 250 1.35 6.53 -1.82
N VAL A 251 2.46 5.82 -2.07
CA VAL A 251 3.05 4.87 -1.10
C VAL A 251 3.52 5.60 0.15
N VAL A 252 4.19 6.74 0.00
CA VAL A 252 4.60 7.57 1.14
C VAL A 252 3.39 8.10 1.88
N GLY A 253 2.42 8.70 1.20
CA GLY A 253 1.21 9.24 1.82
C GLY A 253 0.44 8.17 2.60
N SER A 254 0.19 7.01 2.00
CA SER A 254 -0.48 5.90 2.67
C SER A 254 0.36 5.31 3.81
N GLY A 255 1.68 5.21 3.66
CA GLY A 255 2.60 4.77 4.72
C GLY A 255 2.58 5.67 5.95
N LEU A 256 2.58 6.99 5.74
CA LEU A 256 2.46 7.96 6.85
C LEU A 256 1.12 7.86 7.59
N VAL A 257 0.03 7.52 6.88
CA VAL A 257 -1.26 7.20 7.52
C VAL A 257 -1.16 5.93 8.34
N LEU A 258 -0.55 4.88 7.80
CA LEU A 258 -0.39 3.58 8.49
C LEU A 258 0.50 3.69 9.75
N ASP A 259 1.50 4.53 9.72
CA ASP A 259 2.36 4.85 10.87
C ASP A 259 1.73 5.88 11.84
N LYS A 260 0.49 6.35 11.54
CA LYS A 260 -0.24 7.35 12.33
C LYS A 260 0.53 8.66 12.52
N LEU A 261 1.31 9.05 11.53
CA LEU A 261 2.05 10.31 11.52
C LEU A 261 1.22 11.49 11.00
N ILE A 262 0.07 11.23 10.38
CA ILE A 262 -0.85 12.26 9.89
C ILE A 262 -2.01 12.40 10.88
N PRO A 263 -2.12 13.52 11.60
CA PRO A 263 -3.22 13.74 12.56
C PRO A 263 -4.59 13.69 11.86
N GLY A 264 -5.57 13.04 12.49
CA GLY A 264 -6.95 12.94 12.00
C GLY A 264 -7.19 11.86 10.93
N PHE A 265 -6.14 11.17 10.47
CA PHE A 265 -6.26 10.01 9.59
C PHE A 265 -5.88 8.73 10.33
N GLY A 266 -6.55 7.62 10.00
CA GLY A 266 -6.25 6.32 10.60
C GLY A 266 -6.88 6.08 11.98
N ASP A 267 -7.80 6.94 12.41
CA ASP A 267 -8.59 6.73 13.63
C ASP A 267 -9.76 5.78 13.38
N VAL A 268 -10.14 5.58 12.13
CA VAL A 268 -11.22 4.68 11.70
C VAL A 268 -10.61 3.52 10.91
N ARG A 269 -11.10 2.31 11.15
CA ARG A 269 -10.54 1.11 10.51
C ARG A 269 -10.68 1.11 8.99
N SER A 270 -11.74 1.67 8.44
CA SER A 270 -11.92 1.81 6.99
C SER A 270 -10.79 2.60 6.34
N ASP A 271 -10.36 3.70 6.96
CA ASP A 271 -9.29 4.55 6.44
C ASP A 271 -7.95 3.82 6.44
N MET A 272 -7.66 3.10 7.55
CA MET A 272 -6.46 2.26 7.65
C MET A 272 -6.45 1.16 6.57
N GLN A 273 -7.60 0.54 6.28
CA GLN A 273 -7.66 -0.51 5.27
C GLN A 273 -7.53 0.04 3.84
N ILE A 274 -8.07 1.23 3.57
CA ILE A 274 -7.84 1.92 2.29
C ILE A 274 -6.36 2.28 2.14
N ALA A 275 -5.74 2.80 3.20
CA ALA A 275 -4.29 3.07 3.19
C ALA A 275 -3.46 1.81 2.91
N HIS A 276 -3.80 0.66 3.52
CA HIS A 276 -3.17 -0.62 3.21
C HIS A 276 -3.33 -1.02 1.74
N MET A 277 -4.53 -0.90 1.16
CA MET A 277 -4.75 -1.25 -0.26
C MET A 277 -3.88 -0.42 -1.19
N ILE A 278 -3.82 0.90 -0.97
CA ILE A 278 -2.99 1.81 -1.76
C ILE A 278 -1.52 1.46 -1.58
N HIS A 279 -1.07 1.33 -0.32
CA HIS A 279 0.31 1.08 0.04
C HIS A 279 0.82 -0.23 -0.57
N ASP A 280 0.14 -1.34 -0.29
CA ASP A 280 0.57 -2.67 -0.72
C ASP A 280 0.55 -2.81 -2.25
N THR A 281 -0.49 -2.29 -2.91
CA THR A 281 -0.62 -2.38 -4.38
C THR A 281 0.46 -1.58 -5.09
N LEU A 282 0.67 -0.34 -4.68
CA LEU A 282 1.66 0.53 -5.33
C LEU A 282 3.09 0.20 -4.92
N ALA A 283 3.32 -0.33 -3.71
CA ALA A 283 4.62 -0.86 -3.33
C ALA A 283 5.02 -2.06 -4.21
N ILE A 284 4.10 -2.98 -4.49
CA ILE A 284 4.33 -4.09 -5.45
C ILE A 284 4.62 -3.55 -6.85
N TRP A 285 3.91 -2.50 -7.28
CA TRP A 285 4.17 -1.87 -8.58
C TRP A 285 5.56 -1.24 -8.68
N MET A 286 6.05 -0.63 -7.60
CA MET A 286 7.37 0.01 -7.55
C MET A 286 8.54 -0.98 -7.50
N MET A 287 8.32 -2.14 -6.91
CA MET A 287 9.33 -3.20 -6.80
C MET A 287 9.49 -4.00 -8.09
#